data_0221b7ff8ac3dc16876f0b086881982b
#
_entry.id   0221b7ff8ac3dc16876f0b086881982b
#
_cell.length_a   1.000
_cell.length_b   1.000
_cell.length_c   1.000
_cell.angle_alpha   90.00
_cell.angle_beta   90.00
_cell.angle_gamma   90.00
#
_symmetry.space_group_name_H-M   'P 1'
#
loop_
_entity.id
_entity.type
_entity.pdbx_description
1 polymer ?
#
loop_
_entity_poly.entity_id
_entity_poly.type
_entity_poly.pdbx_seq_one_letter_code
_entity_poly.pdbx_strand_id
1 'polypeptide(L)'
;MSKNYFGSTFGKTSKNFGGGKNVWHEVKACYPIGGVVDPSDYTDGTILPAGSPALLSQSTHEVTVVPAYSATKDAYAVGDYVIQAGSLYVCKTAIAAAEAFTAAKWTVQTAATLATAGLSLGLLYHDLLIDEAAKDATYGAATAAVVYAGEVYASRLDIELGSAFLALVPQIVPIYEA
;
A
#
# COMPACT_ATOMS: atom_id res chain seq x y z
N MET A 1 -35.68 -17.68 -11.80
CA MET A 1 -34.68 -16.87 -12.54
C MET A 1 -33.30 -17.37 -12.14
N SER A 2 -32.58 -18.02 -13.05
CA SER A 2 -31.20 -18.48 -12.80
C SER A 2 -30.31 -17.26 -12.66
N LYS A 3 -29.80 -17.00 -11.46
CA LYS A 3 -28.77 -15.99 -11.27
C LYS A 3 -27.50 -16.52 -11.94
N ASN A 4 -27.13 -15.93 -13.07
CA ASN A 4 -25.87 -16.19 -13.72
C ASN A 4 -24.74 -15.78 -12.78
N TYR A 5 -24.20 -16.78 -12.05
CA TYR A 5 -23.18 -16.60 -11.03
C TYR A 5 -21.91 -15.91 -11.58
N PHE A 6 -21.67 -16.05 -12.87
CA PHE A 6 -20.55 -15.41 -13.55
C PHE A 6 -20.80 -13.94 -13.94
N GLY A 7 -22.04 -13.53 -14.15
CA GLY A 7 -22.33 -12.21 -14.69
C GLY A 7 -22.22 -11.05 -13.68
N SER A 8 -22.44 -11.30 -12.39
CA SER A 8 -22.41 -10.25 -11.38
C SER A 8 -20.99 -9.91 -10.90
N THR A 9 -20.09 -10.88 -10.91
CA THR A 9 -18.72 -10.69 -10.44
C THR A 9 -17.84 -10.04 -11.52
N PHE A 10 -18.00 -10.45 -12.78
CA PHE A 10 -17.26 -9.85 -13.89
C PHE A 10 -17.69 -8.41 -14.19
N GLY A 11 -18.97 -8.08 -14.03
CA GLY A 11 -19.45 -6.73 -14.27
C GLY A 11 -18.98 -5.70 -13.24
N LYS A 12 -18.75 -6.10 -12.01
CA LYS A 12 -18.21 -5.23 -10.95
C LYS A 12 -16.70 -5.00 -11.11
N THR A 13 -15.96 -6.05 -11.43
CA THR A 13 -14.49 -5.98 -11.56
C THR A 13 -14.06 -5.14 -12.77
N SER A 14 -14.74 -5.26 -13.90
CA SER A 14 -14.37 -4.52 -15.12
C SER A 14 -14.69 -3.01 -15.06
N LYS A 15 -15.59 -2.59 -14.18
CA LYS A 15 -15.92 -1.17 -14.01
C LYS A 15 -14.96 -0.42 -13.08
N ASN A 16 -14.28 -1.13 -12.19
CA ASN A 16 -13.45 -0.53 -11.17
C ASN A 16 -11.95 -0.54 -11.52
N PHE A 17 -11.51 -1.51 -12.32
CA PHE A 17 -10.16 -1.50 -12.89
C PHE A 17 -10.18 -0.73 -14.22
N GLY A 18 -10.38 0.57 -14.17
CA GLY A 18 -10.38 1.44 -15.32
C GLY A 18 -9.05 1.40 -16.07
N GLY A 19 -8.88 0.43 -16.98
CA GLY A 19 -7.72 0.24 -17.84
C GLY A 19 -6.42 0.23 -17.05
N GLY A 20 -6.07 -0.91 -16.46
CA GLY A 20 -4.99 -1.04 -15.49
C GLY A 20 -3.71 -0.33 -15.90
N LYS A 21 -3.32 0.68 -15.14
CA LYS A 21 -1.96 1.20 -15.15
C LYS A 21 -1.03 0.02 -14.88
N ASN A 22 -0.38 -0.53 -15.90
CA ASN A 22 0.69 -1.49 -15.66
C ASN A 22 1.88 -0.74 -15.06
N VAL A 23 2.00 -0.78 -13.75
CA VAL A 23 3.10 -0.11 -13.01
C VAL A 23 4.37 -0.94 -13.02
N TRP A 24 4.27 -2.26 -13.26
CA TRP A 24 5.41 -3.17 -13.25
C TRP A 24 5.97 -3.38 -14.65
N HIS A 25 7.28 -3.21 -14.82
CA HIS A 25 8.02 -3.72 -15.96
C HIS A 25 8.29 -5.21 -15.75
N GLU A 26 8.84 -5.57 -14.61
CA GLU A 26 9.13 -6.94 -14.23
C GLU A 26 8.95 -7.12 -12.71
N VAL A 27 8.31 -8.21 -12.30
CA VAL A 27 8.25 -8.62 -10.89
C VAL A 27 9.13 -9.85 -10.72
N LYS A 28 10.18 -9.72 -9.89
CA LYS A 28 11.17 -10.79 -9.65
C LYS A 28 10.80 -11.62 -8.42
N ALA A 29 10.31 -10.97 -7.36
CA ALA A 29 9.90 -11.69 -6.15
C ALA A 29 8.89 -10.91 -5.30
N CYS A 30 7.95 -11.67 -4.72
CA CYS A 30 7.03 -11.22 -3.67
C CYS A 30 7.35 -11.93 -2.36
N TYR A 31 6.92 -11.36 -1.24
CA TYR A 31 6.97 -12.08 0.03
C TYR A 31 6.11 -13.34 -0.05
N PRO A 32 6.66 -14.53 0.28
CA PRO A 32 6.06 -15.83 -0.07
C PRO A 32 4.71 -16.10 0.60
N ILE A 33 4.44 -15.47 1.74
CA ILE A 33 3.23 -15.75 2.52
C ILE A 33 2.06 -14.87 2.04
N GLY A 34 2.35 -13.77 1.28
CA GLY A 34 1.35 -12.75 1.01
C GLY A 34 0.90 -12.06 2.31
N GLY A 35 -0.16 -11.31 2.23
CA GLY A 35 -0.73 -10.66 3.40
C GLY A 35 -2.18 -10.27 3.21
N VAL A 36 -2.77 -9.73 4.26
CA VAL A 36 -4.15 -9.32 4.34
C VAL A 36 -4.21 -7.85 4.69
N VAL A 37 -4.93 -7.07 3.90
CA VAL A 37 -5.28 -5.69 4.25
C VAL A 37 -6.55 -5.72 5.10
N ASP A 38 -6.57 -5.00 6.22
CA ASP A 38 -7.82 -4.84 6.99
C ASP A 38 -8.79 -3.94 6.19
N PRO A 39 -9.89 -4.49 5.69
CA PRO A 39 -10.83 -3.72 4.88
C PRO A 39 -11.63 -2.70 5.69
N SER A 40 -11.65 -2.81 7.03
CA SER A 40 -12.39 -1.90 7.91
C SER A 40 -11.81 -0.48 7.92
N ASP A 41 -10.52 -0.33 7.57
CA ASP A 41 -9.83 0.95 7.49
C ASP A 41 -10.22 1.78 6.26
N TYR A 42 -11.00 1.19 5.34
CA TYR A 42 -11.31 1.79 4.04
C TYR A 42 -12.81 1.88 3.79
N THR A 43 -13.21 2.85 2.99
CA THR A 43 -14.58 2.95 2.49
C THR A 43 -14.83 1.96 1.38
N ASP A 44 -16.10 1.54 1.22
CA ASP A 44 -16.51 0.66 0.11
C ASP A 44 -16.19 1.31 -1.24
N GLY A 45 -15.66 0.50 -2.15
CA GLY A 45 -15.21 0.95 -3.47
C GLY A 45 -13.82 1.58 -3.51
N THR A 46 -13.08 1.62 -2.38
CA THR A 46 -11.69 2.08 -2.36
C THR A 46 -10.83 1.14 -3.19
N ILE A 47 -10.02 1.71 -4.09
CA ILE A 47 -8.98 0.98 -4.82
C ILE A 47 -7.62 1.37 -4.26
N LEU A 48 -6.89 0.38 -3.78
CA LEU A 48 -5.48 0.52 -3.40
C LEU A 48 -4.64 0.17 -4.62
N PRO A 49 -3.96 1.15 -5.24
CA PRO A 49 -3.33 0.91 -6.53
C PRO A 49 -2.07 0.07 -6.43
N ALA A 50 -1.80 -0.71 -7.47
CA ALA A 50 -0.53 -1.40 -7.65
C ALA A 50 0.65 -0.41 -7.57
N GLY A 51 1.77 -0.86 -7.00
CA GLY A 51 2.93 0.01 -6.78
C GLY A 51 2.84 0.90 -5.55
N SER A 52 1.72 0.89 -4.80
CA SER A 52 1.64 1.59 -3.51
C SER A 52 2.63 0.99 -2.51
N PRO A 53 3.36 1.83 -1.75
CA PRO A 53 4.17 1.36 -0.63
C PRO A 53 3.34 0.57 0.37
N ALA A 54 3.86 -0.58 0.80
CA ALA A 54 3.15 -1.46 1.71
C ALA A 54 4.10 -2.08 2.74
N LEU A 55 3.66 -2.09 3.99
CA LEU A 55 4.33 -2.75 5.11
C LEU A 55 3.62 -4.07 5.39
N LEU A 56 4.38 -5.16 5.41
CA LEU A 56 3.92 -6.49 5.78
C LEU A 56 4.43 -6.84 7.18
N SER A 57 3.53 -7.10 8.09
CA SER A 57 3.85 -7.66 9.41
C SER A 57 4.26 -9.13 9.27
N GLN A 58 5.46 -9.47 9.74
CA GLN A 58 5.98 -10.84 9.67
C GLN A 58 5.27 -11.80 10.63
N SER A 59 4.63 -11.27 11.66
CA SER A 59 3.96 -12.07 12.71
C SER A 59 2.47 -12.28 12.45
N THR A 60 1.76 -11.22 11.98
CA THR A 60 0.31 -11.26 11.75
C THR A 60 -0.07 -11.46 10.30
N HIS A 61 0.88 -11.27 9.37
CA HIS A 61 0.67 -11.21 7.92
C HIS A 61 -0.31 -10.11 7.49
N GLU A 62 -0.45 -9.09 8.32
CA GLU A 62 -1.21 -7.90 7.99
C GLU A 62 -0.42 -6.98 7.08
N VAL A 63 -1.08 -6.44 6.06
CA VAL A 63 -0.51 -5.48 5.12
C VAL A 63 -1.11 -4.11 5.37
N THR A 64 -0.27 -3.17 5.76
CA THR A 64 -0.62 -1.75 5.87
C THR A 64 -0.15 -1.01 4.62
N VAL A 65 -1.09 -0.48 3.83
CA VAL A 65 -0.74 0.37 2.69
C VAL A 65 -0.39 1.76 3.19
N VAL A 66 0.79 2.24 2.79
CA VAL A 66 1.34 3.50 3.29
C VAL A 66 0.98 4.64 2.33
N PRO A 67 0.12 5.58 2.74
CA PRO A 67 -0.25 6.72 1.91
C PRO A 67 0.83 7.79 1.88
N ALA A 68 0.75 8.70 0.91
CA ALA A 68 1.45 9.97 1.02
C ALA A 68 0.90 10.80 2.20
N TYR A 69 1.77 11.57 2.84
CA TYR A 69 1.33 12.52 3.86
C TYR A 69 0.35 13.53 3.26
N SER A 70 -0.76 13.76 3.95
CA SER A 70 -1.74 14.77 3.56
C SER A 70 -1.93 15.80 4.68
N ALA A 71 -1.66 17.06 4.36
CA ALA A 71 -1.90 18.17 5.27
C ALA A 71 -3.41 18.46 5.51
N THR A 72 -4.27 17.84 4.72
CA THR A 72 -5.73 17.99 4.81
C THR A 72 -6.41 16.81 5.50
N LYS A 73 -5.68 15.75 5.84
CA LYS A 73 -6.21 14.63 6.63
C LYS A 73 -6.45 15.11 8.07
N ASP A 74 -7.63 14.82 8.60
CA ASP A 74 -8.08 15.33 9.88
C ASP A 74 -7.27 14.83 11.07
N ALA A 75 -6.74 13.61 11.02
CA ALA A 75 -5.97 13.06 12.13
C ALA A 75 -4.94 12.02 11.69
N TYR A 76 -3.87 11.91 12.48
CA TYR A 76 -2.93 10.79 12.44
C TYR A 76 -2.72 10.24 13.85
N ALA A 77 -2.85 8.94 14.00
CA ALA A 77 -2.58 8.26 15.27
C ALA A 77 -1.08 7.95 15.43
N VAL A 78 -0.65 7.75 16.66
CA VAL A 78 0.69 7.22 16.93
C VAL A 78 0.79 5.81 16.32
N GLY A 79 1.83 5.58 15.51
CA GLY A 79 2.00 4.34 14.77
C GLY A 79 1.59 4.41 13.30
N ASP A 80 0.85 5.44 12.87
CA ASP A 80 0.53 5.64 11.45
C ASP A 80 1.79 5.86 10.62
N TYR A 81 1.85 5.21 9.46
CA TYR A 81 2.95 5.36 8.50
C TYR A 81 2.53 6.24 7.33
N VAL A 82 3.46 7.06 6.86
CA VAL A 82 3.26 7.91 5.67
C VAL A 82 4.55 8.04 4.86
N ILE A 83 4.40 8.35 3.57
CA ILE A 83 5.51 8.82 2.73
C ILE A 83 5.46 10.34 2.67
N GLN A 84 6.58 10.98 3.01
CA GLN A 84 6.75 12.42 2.87
C GLN A 84 8.11 12.73 2.22
N ALA A 85 8.10 13.48 1.12
CA ALA A 85 9.28 13.84 0.35
C ALA A 85 10.17 12.62 0.04
N GLY A 86 9.54 11.51 -0.39
CA GLY A 86 10.22 10.26 -0.76
C GLY A 86 10.87 9.49 0.39
N SER A 87 10.50 9.77 1.62
CA SER A 87 10.97 9.06 2.82
C SER A 87 9.80 8.46 3.59
N LEU A 88 10.02 7.32 4.23
CA LEU A 88 9.04 6.66 5.09
C LEU A 88 9.14 7.19 6.52
N TYR A 89 8.00 7.58 7.08
CA TYR A 89 7.88 8.07 8.46
C TYR A 89 6.82 7.30 9.24
N VAL A 90 7.02 7.23 10.56
CA VAL A 90 5.99 6.79 11.50
C VAL A 90 5.61 7.95 12.44
N CYS A 91 4.33 8.11 12.67
CA CYS A 91 3.81 9.10 13.62
C CYS A 91 4.19 8.72 15.05
N LYS A 92 4.90 9.59 15.75
CA LYS A 92 5.29 9.42 17.17
C LYS A 92 4.45 10.26 18.12
N THR A 93 3.79 11.31 17.61
CA THR A 93 2.92 12.18 18.41
C THR A 93 1.64 12.37 17.63
N ALA A 94 0.51 11.98 18.22
CA ALA A 94 -0.79 12.07 17.58
C ALA A 94 -1.10 13.49 17.07
N ILE A 95 -1.69 13.55 15.90
CA ILE A 95 -2.13 14.77 15.24
C ILE A 95 -3.65 14.73 15.22
N ALA A 96 -4.31 15.67 15.87
CA ALA A 96 -5.74 15.68 16.08
C ALA A 96 -6.52 16.56 15.08
N ALA A 97 -5.82 17.28 14.23
CA ALA A 97 -6.42 18.15 13.21
C ALA A 97 -5.48 18.30 12.01
N ALA A 98 -6.04 18.64 10.85
CA ALA A 98 -5.29 18.90 9.64
C ALA A 98 -4.20 19.96 9.86
N GLU A 99 -2.95 19.63 9.54
CA GLU A 99 -1.80 20.53 9.70
C GLU A 99 -0.74 20.27 8.63
N ALA A 100 0.22 21.18 8.48
CA ALA A 100 1.40 20.95 7.66
C ALA A 100 2.35 19.94 8.32
N PHE A 101 3.13 19.22 7.50
CA PHE A 101 4.10 18.26 8.01
C PHE A 101 5.11 18.91 8.97
N THR A 102 5.16 18.39 10.18
CA THR A 102 6.08 18.86 11.24
C THR A 102 6.99 17.72 11.66
N ALA A 103 8.25 17.74 11.23
CA ALA A 103 9.22 16.66 11.46
C ALA A 103 9.34 16.24 12.95
N ALA A 104 9.09 17.18 13.88
CA ALA A 104 9.13 16.87 15.31
C ALA A 104 8.08 15.86 15.76
N LYS A 105 6.97 15.65 15.00
CA LYS A 105 5.90 14.69 15.30
C LYS A 105 6.11 13.31 14.65
N TRP A 106 7.13 13.17 13.82
CA TRP A 106 7.39 11.99 13.02
C TRP A 106 8.77 11.43 13.29
N THR A 107 8.94 10.14 13.05
CA THR A 107 10.24 9.46 13.08
C THR A 107 10.50 8.84 11.72
N VAL A 108 11.61 9.23 11.08
CA VAL A 108 12.03 8.60 9.82
C VAL A 108 12.35 7.13 10.05
N GLN A 109 11.93 6.28 9.13
CA GLN A 109 12.17 4.85 9.23
C GLN A 109 13.47 4.47 8.53
N THR A 110 14.13 3.47 9.10
CA THR A 110 15.34 2.83 8.59
C THR A 110 15.12 1.33 8.49
N ALA A 111 15.96 0.62 7.77
CA ALA A 111 15.89 -0.84 7.71
C ALA A 111 15.96 -1.49 9.11
N ALA A 112 16.78 -0.92 10.02
CA ALA A 112 16.91 -1.40 11.39
C ALA A 112 15.62 -1.19 12.20
N THR A 113 14.95 -0.03 12.07
CA THR A 113 13.69 0.23 12.80
C THR A 113 12.57 -0.66 12.30
N LEU A 114 12.46 -0.88 10.98
CA LEU A 114 11.49 -1.81 10.41
C LEU A 114 11.73 -3.25 10.85
N ALA A 115 12.98 -3.70 10.81
CA ALA A 115 13.34 -5.05 11.28
C ALA A 115 13.03 -5.26 12.76
N THR A 116 13.30 -4.25 13.60
CA THR A 116 12.96 -4.29 15.03
C THR A 116 11.44 -4.36 15.26
N ALA A 117 10.66 -3.69 14.42
CA ALA A 117 9.21 -3.73 14.45
C ALA A 117 8.61 -5.01 13.83
N GLY A 118 9.44 -5.90 13.26
CA GLY A 118 8.97 -7.10 12.56
C GLY A 118 8.23 -6.80 11.27
N LEU A 119 8.55 -5.67 10.63
CA LEU A 119 7.92 -5.20 9.40
C LEU A 119 8.83 -5.38 8.20
N SER A 120 8.25 -5.81 7.10
CA SER A 120 8.89 -5.89 5.78
C SER A 120 8.27 -4.86 4.85
N LEU A 121 9.09 -4.08 4.15
CA LEU A 121 8.64 -3.04 3.22
C LEU A 121 8.71 -3.56 1.78
N GLY A 122 7.72 -3.18 0.98
CA GLY A 122 7.67 -3.44 -0.45
C GLY A 122 6.61 -2.59 -1.13
N LEU A 123 6.17 -3.03 -2.29
CA LEU A 123 5.11 -2.37 -3.06
C LEU A 123 3.98 -3.36 -3.36
N LEU A 124 2.74 -2.90 -3.43
CA LEU A 124 1.61 -3.74 -3.83
C LEU A 124 1.79 -4.25 -5.27
N TYR A 125 1.54 -5.54 -5.47
CA TYR A 125 1.65 -6.16 -6.79
C TYR A 125 0.51 -5.75 -7.73
N HIS A 126 -0.72 -5.85 -7.26
CA HIS A 126 -1.94 -5.57 -8.02
C HIS A 126 -2.77 -4.49 -7.36
N ASP A 127 -3.65 -3.88 -8.16
CA ASP A 127 -4.75 -3.07 -7.61
C ASP A 127 -5.61 -3.96 -6.71
N LEU A 128 -5.96 -3.44 -5.54
CA LEU A 128 -6.81 -4.11 -4.59
C LEU A 128 -8.08 -3.31 -4.38
N LEU A 129 -9.22 -3.88 -4.78
CA LEU A 129 -10.53 -3.29 -4.53
C LEU A 129 -11.05 -3.71 -3.16
N ILE A 130 -11.36 -2.73 -2.33
CA ILE A 130 -12.07 -2.93 -1.07
C ILE A 130 -13.56 -2.72 -1.33
N ASP A 131 -14.33 -3.81 -1.31
CA ASP A 131 -15.79 -3.79 -1.48
C ASP A 131 -16.48 -4.54 -0.34
N GLU A 132 -17.82 -4.57 -0.37
CA GLU A 132 -18.61 -5.27 0.66
C GLU A 132 -18.23 -6.75 0.82
N ALA A 133 -17.78 -7.40 -0.26
CA ALA A 133 -17.33 -8.78 -0.20
C ALA A 133 -15.98 -8.92 0.53
N ALA A 134 -15.08 -7.93 0.39
CA ALA A 134 -13.83 -7.88 1.12
C ALA A 134 -14.05 -7.63 2.62
N LYS A 135 -15.14 -6.93 2.98
CA LYS A 135 -15.51 -6.64 4.38
C LYS A 135 -16.30 -7.76 5.04
N ASP A 136 -16.82 -8.71 4.29
CA ASP A 136 -17.52 -9.87 4.84
C ASP A 136 -16.51 -10.86 5.46
N ALA A 137 -16.54 -10.96 6.78
CA ALA A 137 -15.66 -11.85 7.54
C ALA A 137 -15.78 -13.34 7.13
N THR A 138 -16.86 -13.72 6.45
CA THR A 138 -17.09 -15.09 5.96
C THR A 138 -16.31 -15.41 4.69
N TYR A 139 -16.04 -14.40 3.84
CA TYR A 139 -15.43 -14.58 2.51
C TYR A 139 -14.10 -13.88 2.32
N GLY A 140 -13.69 -13.08 3.27
CA GLY A 140 -12.38 -12.64 3.04
C GLY A 140 -11.92 -11.29 3.44
N ALA A 141 -10.85 -11.42 3.89
CA ALA A 141 -9.81 -10.43 3.96
C ALA A 141 -9.36 -10.08 2.55
N ALA A 142 -9.11 -8.80 2.30
CA ALA A 142 -8.50 -8.35 1.06
C ALA A 142 -7.05 -8.87 1.01
N THR A 143 -6.82 -9.93 0.25
CA THR A 143 -5.49 -10.52 0.12
C THR A 143 -4.60 -9.67 -0.77
N ALA A 144 -3.40 -9.38 -0.31
CA ALA A 144 -2.41 -8.57 -1.00
C ALA A 144 -1.09 -9.31 -1.18
N ALA A 145 -0.49 -9.21 -2.36
CA ALA A 145 0.88 -9.61 -2.60
C ALA A 145 1.79 -8.37 -2.52
N VAL A 146 2.85 -8.46 -1.72
CA VAL A 146 3.83 -7.38 -1.56
C VAL A 146 5.12 -7.76 -2.25
N VAL A 147 5.50 -6.98 -3.25
CA VAL A 147 6.72 -7.16 -4.05
C VAL A 147 7.88 -6.50 -3.32
N TYR A 148 8.98 -7.23 -3.13
CA TYR A 148 10.22 -6.69 -2.58
C TYR A 148 11.36 -6.64 -3.60
N ALA A 149 11.20 -7.29 -4.77
CA ALA A 149 12.18 -7.27 -5.84
C ALA A 149 11.51 -7.17 -7.21
N GLY A 150 11.91 -6.21 -8.03
CA GLY A 150 11.35 -6.00 -9.36
C GLY A 150 11.70 -4.65 -9.95
N GLU A 151 11.20 -4.39 -11.13
CA GLU A 151 11.37 -3.16 -11.88
C GLU A 151 10.02 -2.47 -12.04
N VAL A 152 9.93 -1.20 -11.66
CA VAL A 152 8.70 -0.43 -11.63
C VAL A 152 8.81 0.85 -12.46
N TYR A 153 7.80 1.18 -13.25
CA TYR A 153 7.74 2.45 -13.98
C TYR A 153 7.47 3.60 -13.01
N ALA A 154 8.49 4.41 -12.72
CA ALA A 154 8.40 5.51 -11.75
C ALA A 154 7.32 6.54 -12.11
N SER A 155 7.15 6.83 -13.42
CA SER A 155 6.15 7.76 -13.94
C SER A 155 4.69 7.29 -13.75
N ARG A 156 4.50 6.01 -13.42
CA ARG A 156 3.17 5.39 -13.25
C ARG A 156 2.78 5.18 -11.79
N LEU A 157 3.65 5.50 -10.87
CA LEU A 157 3.35 5.43 -9.44
C LEU A 157 2.55 6.66 -9.00
N ASP A 158 1.61 6.45 -8.08
CA ASP A 158 0.85 7.55 -7.50
C ASP A 158 1.62 8.29 -6.40
N ILE A 159 2.67 7.64 -5.87
CA ILE A 159 3.56 8.19 -4.85
C ILE A 159 5.00 8.16 -5.38
N GLU A 160 5.68 9.29 -5.35
CA GLU A 160 7.09 9.37 -5.70
C GLU A 160 7.95 8.61 -4.69
N LEU A 161 8.75 7.67 -5.19
CA LEU A 161 9.71 6.91 -4.39
C LEU A 161 11.06 7.63 -4.41
N GLY A 162 11.35 8.37 -3.34
CA GLY A 162 12.65 9.03 -3.19
C GLY A 162 13.79 8.06 -2.89
N SER A 163 15.02 8.55 -3.00
CA SER A 163 16.22 7.74 -2.74
C SER A 163 16.26 7.13 -1.33
N ALA A 164 15.71 7.84 -0.33
CA ALA A 164 15.63 7.34 1.03
C ALA A 164 14.68 6.13 1.16
N PHE A 165 13.53 6.15 0.47
CA PHE A 165 12.63 5.01 0.40
C PHE A 165 13.28 3.85 -0.34
N LEU A 166 13.88 4.10 -1.50
CA LEU A 166 14.55 3.08 -2.32
C LEU A 166 15.70 2.39 -1.58
N ALA A 167 16.37 3.12 -0.68
CA ALA A 167 17.39 2.51 0.19
C ALA A 167 16.82 1.47 1.16
N LEU A 168 15.52 1.52 1.48
CA LEU A 168 14.83 0.52 2.31
C LEU A 168 14.40 -0.72 1.51
N VAL A 169 14.23 -0.57 0.19
CA VAL A 169 13.84 -1.65 -0.74
C VAL A 169 14.82 -1.73 -1.92
N PRO A 170 16.08 -2.07 -1.67
CA PRO A 170 17.17 -1.92 -2.66
C PRO A 170 17.03 -2.85 -3.87
N GLN A 171 16.10 -3.80 -3.84
CA GLN A 171 15.81 -4.70 -4.97
C GLN A 171 14.64 -4.19 -5.84
N ILE A 172 14.03 -3.07 -5.48
CA ILE A 172 13.08 -2.36 -6.33
C ILE A 172 13.85 -1.33 -7.16
N VAL A 173 13.79 -1.47 -8.48
CA VAL A 173 14.49 -0.60 -9.43
C VAL A 173 13.47 0.27 -10.16
N PRO A 174 13.48 1.59 -9.96
CA PRO A 174 12.61 2.48 -10.71
C PRO A 174 13.15 2.67 -12.14
N ILE A 175 12.25 2.53 -13.12
CA ILE A 175 12.50 2.83 -14.53
C ILE A 175 11.88 4.17 -14.85
N TYR A 176 12.66 5.07 -15.41
CA TYR A 176 12.20 6.35 -15.90
C TYR A 176 12.03 6.26 -17.42
N GLU A 177 10.78 6.36 -17.87
CA GLU A 177 10.48 6.42 -19.30
C GLU A 177 10.97 7.78 -19.84
N ALA A 178 11.68 7.75 -20.96
CA ALA A 178 12.19 8.95 -21.64
C ALA A 178 11.08 9.73 -22.36
#